data_a1c1f5c555aeb55a9770052e4855f0af
#
_entry.id   a1c1f5c555aeb55a9770052e4855f0af
#
_cell.length_a   1.000
_cell.length_b   1.000
_cell.length_c   1.000
_cell.angle_alpha   90.00
_cell.angle_beta   90.00
_cell.angle_gamma   90.00
#
_symmetry.space_group_name_H-M   'P 1'
#
loop_
_entity.id
_entity.type
_entity.pdbx_description
1 polymer ?
#
loop_
_entity_poly.entity_id
_entity_poly.type
_entity_poly.pdbx_seq_one_letter_code
_entity_poly.pdbx_strand_id
1 'polypeptide(L)'
;MMYFENEHVFVEGLRGGAYLYKPEDEAFQLSALMRLRFVDIPSSEQNSNGGDAVDFGGQLRYFLDEDWYLDAELMTDDEFRFHSNLSISGEFEYGDWELKPHARLRYKDADFNSQYYTFSDVTKEKVGGGVDLNVGIDARYHVYSNLYLLGSTSVTRLDNNAYHSSTVEDRYQGEFYIGFGFFNDKSKAPKSELKNKRYFRIAHGWATPSNIGDIMKLNTEKDPYNNQMTSFFYGHPLTDELFGVPLDIYFTPGIVHHWSSDVQSASTEYVAAIKAYYTFNWPTQWRFGVAEGMSFIDSITYIEQTEMDSKGYNASNLLNYLDFSFDINVGDLINNRD
;
A
#
# COMPACT_ATOMS: atom_id res chain seq x y z
N MET A 1 1.07 1.09 5.90
CA MET A 1 1.36 2.54 6.04
C MET A 1 1.60 2.86 7.51
N MET A 2 2.49 3.77 7.81
CA MET A 2 2.80 4.19 9.19
C MET A 2 2.41 5.66 9.35
N TYR A 3 1.79 5.99 10.49
CA TYR A 3 1.54 7.37 10.90
C TYR A 3 2.18 7.60 12.27
N PHE A 4 2.91 8.69 12.37
CA PHE A 4 3.49 9.18 13.63
C PHE A 4 3.41 10.70 13.64
N GLU A 5 2.96 11.26 14.73
CA GLU A 5 2.94 12.71 14.94
C GLU A 5 3.28 13.05 16.38
N ASN A 6 4.03 14.14 16.56
CA ASN A 6 4.27 14.80 17.83
C ASN A 6 4.27 16.33 17.65
N GLU A 7 4.68 17.08 18.68
CA GLU A 7 4.71 18.55 18.64
C GLU A 7 5.66 19.14 17.58
N HIS A 8 6.65 18.36 17.11
CA HIS A 8 7.72 18.87 16.26
C HIS A 8 7.75 18.26 14.86
N VAL A 9 7.42 17.00 14.74
CA VAL A 9 7.54 16.25 13.48
C VAL A 9 6.34 15.34 13.25
N PHE A 10 6.08 15.03 11.97
CA PHE A 10 5.11 14.03 11.58
C PHE A 10 5.67 13.16 10.45
N VAL A 11 5.15 11.93 10.37
CA VAL A 11 5.33 10.98 9.28
C VAL A 11 3.97 10.40 8.93
N GLU A 12 3.57 10.51 7.67
CA GLU A 12 2.30 10.00 7.15
C GLU A 12 2.56 9.26 5.85
N GLY A 13 2.67 7.94 5.94
CA GLY A 13 3.03 7.10 4.79
C GLY A 13 4.39 7.46 4.23
N LEU A 14 4.41 8.04 3.05
CA LEU A 14 5.62 8.45 2.33
C LEU A 14 5.94 9.93 2.46
N ARG A 15 5.13 10.65 3.20
CA ARG A 15 5.32 12.07 3.51
C ARG A 15 5.80 12.20 4.95
N GLY A 16 6.78 13.06 5.17
CA GLY A 16 7.22 13.48 6.49
C GLY A 16 7.46 14.97 6.53
N GLY A 17 7.50 15.53 7.73
CA GLY A 17 7.76 16.95 7.87
C GLY A 17 8.10 17.36 9.29
N ALA A 18 8.54 18.61 9.40
CA ALA A 18 8.76 19.27 10.68
C ALA A 18 7.88 20.52 10.76
N TYR A 19 7.21 20.70 11.89
CA TYR A 19 6.45 21.90 12.15
C TYR A 19 7.42 23.06 12.44
N LEU A 20 7.38 24.06 11.58
CA LEU A 20 8.11 25.32 11.77
C LEU A 20 7.32 26.30 12.64
N TYR A 21 6.00 26.23 12.53
CA TYR A 21 5.06 27.01 13.32
C TYR A 21 3.75 26.23 13.47
N LYS A 22 3.38 25.90 14.70
CA LYS A 22 2.16 25.13 15.04
C LYS A 22 1.61 25.63 16.38
N PRO A 23 0.98 26.81 16.42
CA PRO A 23 0.33 27.31 17.64
C PRO A 23 -0.97 26.53 17.90
N GLU A 24 -1.33 26.42 19.19
CA GLU A 24 -2.54 25.69 19.61
C GLU A 24 -3.85 26.40 19.21
N ASP A 25 -3.82 27.75 19.18
CA ASP A 25 -5.04 28.58 19.03
C ASP A 25 -5.07 29.38 17.71
N GLU A 26 -4.19 29.12 16.75
CA GLU A 26 -4.15 29.90 15.53
C GLU A 26 -4.68 29.14 14.31
N ALA A 27 -5.25 29.92 13.37
CA ALA A 27 -5.88 29.38 12.17
C ALA A 27 -4.89 28.77 11.15
N PHE A 28 -3.57 28.81 11.36
CA PHE A 28 -2.62 28.32 10.38
C PHE A 28 -1.40 27.61 10.98
N GLN A 29 -0.84 26.68 10.21
CA GLN A 29 0.40 25.96 10.51
C GLN A 29 1.37 26.12 9.34
N LEU A 30 2.66 26.16 9.63
CA LEU A 30 3.73 26.12 8.63
C LEU A 30 4.62 24.90 8.88
N SER A 31 4.89 24.11 7.86
CA SER A 31 5.72 22.91 7.94
C SER A 31 6.75 22.87 6.82
N ALA A 32 7.95 22.37 7.14
CA ALA A 32 8.85 21.85 6.12
C ALA A 32 8.42 20.44 5.74
N LEU A 33 8.45 20.10 4.45
CA LEU A 33 8.02 18.80 3.94
C LEU A 33 9.16 18.06 3.24
N MET A 34 9.08 16.74 3.35
CA MET A 34 9.80 15.79 2.52
C MET A 34 8.80 14.71 2.06
N ARG A 35 8.86 14.29 0.79
CA ARG A 35 7.98 13.28 0.22
C ARG A 35 8.75 12.35 -0.72
N LEU A 36 8.55 11.05 -0.58
CA LEU A 36 8.95 10.07 -1.57
C LEU A 36 7.89 10.01 -2.67
N ARG A 37 8.28 10.18 -3.94
CA ARG A 37 7.36 10.46 -5.06
C ARG A 37 6.86 9.24 -5.82
N PHE A 38 7.31 8.04 -5.52
CA PHE A 38 6.91 6.86 -6.28
C PHE A 38 5.40 6.50 -6.20
N VAL A 39 4.61 7.12 -5.31
CA VAL A 39 3.16 6.88 -5.14
C VAL A 39 2.28 7.94 -5.78
N ASP A 40 2.85 9.07 -6.18
CA ASP A 40 2.07 10.20 -6.72
C ASP A 40 1.69 10.02 -8.20
N ILE A 41 2.22 8.98 -8.86
CA ILE A 41 2.00 8.72 -10.29
C ILE A 41 1.49 7.29 -10.42
N PRO A 42 0.40 7.05 -11.18
CA PRO A 42 -0.10 5.71 -11.43
C PRO A 42 1.02 4.78 -11.91
N SER A 43 1.09 3.58 -11.34
CA SER A 43 2.17 2.62 -11.62
C SER A 43 2.27 2.20 -13.09
N SER A 44 1.18 2.33 -13.84
CA SER A 44 1.16 2.12 -15.28
C SER A 44 1.97 3.15 -16.07
N GLU A 45 2.29 4.29 -15.47
CA GLU A 45 2.93 5.44 -16.10
C GLU A 45 4.28 5.78 -15.49
N GLN A 46 4.67 5.09 -14.43
CA GLN A 46 6.03 5.11 -13.92
C GLN A 46 6.92 4.40 -14.94
N ASN A 47 7.62 5.16 -15.73
CA ASN A 47 8.64 4.54 -16.56
C ASN A 47 9.80 4.03 -15.69
N SER A 48 10.50 3.01 -16.16
CA SER A 48 11.57 2.33 -15.46
C SER A 48 12.78 3.21 -15.11
N ASN A 49 12.82 4.43 -15.60
CA ASN A 49 14.01 5.30 -15.55
C ASN A 49 13.91 6.47 -14.56
N GLY A 50 12.82 6.64 -13.82
CA GLY A 50 12.73 7.87 -13.05
C GLY A 50 11.76 7.88 -11.89
N GLY A 51 11.33 6.70 -11.43
CA GLY A 51 10.26 6.59 -10.43
C GLY A 51 10.58 7.14 -9.05
N ASP A 52 11.83 7.07 -8.63
CA ASP A 52 12.20 7.37 -7.26
C ASP A 52 12.82 8.76 -7.15
N ALA A 53 12.03 9.71 -6.72
CA ALA A 53 12.53 11.05 -6.38
C ALA A 53 12.11 11.43 -4.98
N VAL A 54 12.94 12.25 -4.33
CA VAL A 54 12.62 12.86 -3.05
C VAL A 54 12.28 14.31 -3.29
N ASP A 55 11.05 14.70 -2.97
CA ASP A 55 10.62 16.08 -3.00
C ASP A 55 10.86 16.75 -1.66
N PHE A 56 11.31 17.99 -1.70
CA PHE A 56 11.47 18.86 -0.55
C PHE A 56 10.66 20.13 -0.75
N GLY A 57 10.14 20.68 0.34
CA GLY A 57 9.38 21.90 0.23
C GLY A 57 8.76 22.37 1.52
N GLY A 58 7.69 23.11 1.39
CA GLY A 58 6.94 23.66 2.52
C GLY A 58 5.44 23.57 2.32
N GLN A 59 4.73 23.53 3.41
CA GLN A 59 3.28 23.53 3.48
C GLN A 59 2.79 24.64 4.41
N LEU A 60 1.82 25.39 3.95
CA LEU A 60 0.98 26.24 4.75
C LEU A 60 -0.39 25.58 4.86
N ARG A 61 -0.83 25.26 6.09
CA ARG A 61 -2.19 24.80 6.37
C ARG A 61 -2.97 25.95 7.01
N TYR A 62 -4.19 26.17 6.54
CA TYR A 62 -5.13 27.12 7.09
C TYR A 62 -6.43 26.42 7.48
N PHE A 63 -6.81 26.46 8.75
CA PHE A 63 -8.05 25.88 9.26
C PHE A 63 -9.22 26.83 9.00
N LEU A 64 -10.22 26.35 8.24
CA LEU A 64 -11.44 27.10 7.95
C LEU A 64 -12.42 27.03 9.11
N ASP A 65 -12.52 25.84 9.70
CA ASP A 65 -13.30 25.51 10.89
C ASP A 65 -12.74 24.24 11.55
N GLU A 66 -13.51 23.61 12.44
CA GLU A 66 -13.08 22.39 13.16
C GLU A 66 -12.89 21.17 12.22
N ASP A 67 -13.64 21.12 11.12
CA ASP A 67 -13.67 19.95 10.22
C ASP A 67 -12.93 20.21 8.90
N TRP A 68 -12.71 21.45 8.47
CA TRP A 68 -12.19 21.78 7.14
C TRP A 68 -10.91 22.60 7.18
N TYR A 69 -9.97 22.28 6.30
CA TYR A 69 -8.75 23.05 6.13
C TYR A 69 -8.30 23.15 4.66
N LEU A 70 -7.48 24.17 4.41
CA LEU A 70 -6.80 24.40 3.14
C LEU A 70 -5.30 24.13 3.33
N ASP A 71 -4.73 23.40 2.38
CA ASP A 71 -3.27 23.22 2.30
C ASP A 71 -2.73 23.85 1.03
N ALA A 72 -1.69 24.64 1.17
CA ALA A 72 -0.87 25.13 0.06
C ALA A 72 0.54 24.53 0.20
N GLU A 73 0.99 23.74 -0.76
CA GLU A 73 2.30 23.10 -0.79
C GLU A 73 3.13 23.63 -1.96
N LEU A 74 4.41 23.88 -1.71
CA LEU A 74 5.40 24.19 -2.73
C LEU A 74 6.53 23.18 -2.61
N MET A 75 6.77 22.40 -3.66
CA MET A 75 7.69 21.26 -3.64
C MET A 75 8.62 21.30 -4.85
N THR A 76 9.81 20.79 -4.67
CA THR A 76 10.80 20.55 -5.73
C THR A 76 11.62 19.30 -5.41
N ASP A 77 12.17 18.67 -6.41
CA ASP A 77 13.15 17.60 -6.23
C ASP A 77 14.61 18.10 -6.39
N ASP A 78 15.56 17.18 -6.37
CA ASP A 78 16.99 17.45 -6.52
C ASP A 78 17.39 17.97 -7.91
N GLU A 79 16.56 17.77 -8.93
CA GLU A 79 16.73 18.33 -10.28
C GLU A 79 15.94 19.63 -10.51
N PHE A 80 15.39 20.21 -9.43
CA PHE A 80 14.59 21.44 -9.44
C PHE A 80 13.31 21.36 -10.27
N ARG A 81 12.74 20.16 -10.47
CA ARG A 81 11.41 19.99 -11.06
C ARG A 81 10.36 20.42 -10.04
N PHE A 82 9.64 21.44 -10.39
CA PHE A 82 8.74 22.13 -9.46
C PHE A 82 7.29 21.64 -9.60
N HIS A 83 6.65 21.46 -8.47
CA HIS A 83 5.21 21.31 -8.40
C HIS A 83 4.61 22.00 -7.15
N SER A 84 3.34 22.35 -7.25
CA SER A 84 2.61 22.92 -6.11
C SER A 84 1.22 22.32 -6.02
N ASN A 85 0.73 22.17 -4.80
CA ASN A 85 -0.61 21.70 -4.53
C ASN A 85 -1.39 22.77 -3.77
N LEU A 86 -2.63 22.97 -4.17
CA LEU A 86 -3.63 23.68 -3.39
C LEU A 86 -4.79 22.72 -3.15
N SER A 87 -5.05 22.35 -1.90
CA SER A 87 -6.12 21.42 -1.57
C SER A 87 -7.03 21.93 -0.48
N ILE A 88 -8.30 21.55 -0.58
CA ILE A 88 -9.27 21.62 0.52
C ILE A 88 -9.55 20.19 0.97
N SER A 89 -9.53 19.98 2.28
CA SER A 89 -9.81 18.68 2.87
C SER A 89 -10.74 18.82 4.07
N GLY A 90 -11.62 17.83 4.24
CA GLY A 90 -12.43 17.70 5.45
C GLY A 90 -11.92 16.53 6.31
N GLU A 91 -12.17 16.57 7.62
CA GLU A 91 -11.91 15.49 8.57
C GLU A 91 -13.17 15.21 9.38
N PHE A 92 -13.76 14.03 9.19
CA PHE A 92 -15.03 13.66 9.83
C PHE A 92 -14.86 12.36 10.60
N GLU A 93 -15.28 12.35 11.86
CA GLU A 93 -15.28 11.17 12.71
C GLU A 93 -16.70 10.64 12.90
N TYR A 94 -16.89 9.33 12.62
CA TYR A 94 -18.15 8.65 12.85
C TYR A 94 -17.91 7.25 13.45
N GLY A 95 -17.98 7.15 14.77
CA GLY A 95 -17.67 5.94 15.51
C GLY A 95 -16.21 5.53 15.35
N ASP A 96 -16.00 4.35 14.75
CA ASP A 96 -14.65 3.86 14.44
C ASP A 96 -14.14 4.33 13.05
N TRP A 97 -14.94 5.07 12.30
CA TRP A 97 -14.60 5.61 10.99
C TRP A 97 -14.07 7.03 11.09
N GLU A 98 -13.07 7.30 10.29
CA GLU A 98 -12.57 8.63 9.98
C GLU A 98 -12.57 8.79 8.46
N LEU A 99 -13.20 9.83 7.97
CA LEU A 99 -13.38 10.12 6.55
C LEU A 99 -12.73 11.46 6.22
N LYS A 100 -11.91 11.46 5.19
CA LYS A 100 -11.17 12.65 4.74
C LYS A 100 -11.44 12.91 3.25
N PRO A 101 -12.61 13.53 2.89
CA PRO A 101 -12.84 13.98 1.53
C PRO A 101 -11.88 15.12 1.19
N HIS A 102 -11.43 15.16 -0.07
CA HIS A 102 -10.53 16.20 -0.53
C HIS A 102 -10.75 16.57 -2.00
N ALA A 103 -10.39 17.81 -2.32
CA ALA A 103 -10.20 18.26 -3.70
C ALA A 103 -8.88 19.01 -3.79
N ARG A 104 -8.08 18.71 -4.84
CA ARG A 104 -6.73 19.22 -5.02
C ARG A 104 -6.50 19.73 -6.42
N LEU A 105 -5.93 20.92 -6.53
CA LEU A 105 -5.33 21.45 -7.75
C LEU A 105 -3.80 21.22 -7.64
N ARG A 106 -3.21 20.55 -8.61
CA ARG A 106 -1.77 20.33 -8.67
C ARG A 106 -1.19 20.99 -9.91
N TYR A 107 -0.41 22.05 -9.72
CA TYR A 107 0.45 22.59 -10.78
C TYR A 107 1.72 21.76 -10.89
N LYS A 108 2.14 21.46 -12.12
CA LYS A 108 3.40 20.79 -12.47
C LYS A 108 4.09 21.63 -13.52
N ASP A 109 5.38 21.87 -13.37
CA ASP A 109 6.16 22.55 -14.41
C ASP A 109 6.42 21.64 -15.63
N ALA A 110 7.05 22.20 -16.68
CA ALA A 110 7.30 21.46 -17.90
C ALA A 110 8.36 20.35 -17.72
N ASP A 111 9.32 20.56 -16.85
CA ASP A 111 10.38 19.57 -16.61
C ASP A 111 9.82 18.40 -15.80
N PHE A 112 8.93 18.67 -14.81
CA PHE A 112 8.20 17.65 -14.10
C PHE A 112 7.33 16.81 -15.04
N ASN A 113 6.49 17.43 -15.88
CA ASN A 113 5.62 16.73 -16.82
C ASN A 113 6.43 15.93 -17.86
N SER A 114 7.52 16.50 -18.37
CA SER A 114 8.38 15.81 -19.34
C SER A 114 9.02 14.56 -18.76
N GLN A 115 9.45 14.60 -17.50
CA GLN A 115 10.04 13.43 -16.82
C GLN A 115 9.03 12.30 -16.68
N TYR A 116 7.76 12.60 -16.36
CA TYR A 116 6.77 11.60 -15.98
C TYR A 116 5.86 11.13 -17.10
N TYR A 117 5.61 11.98 -18.10
CA TYR A 117 4.70 11.66 -19.21
C TYR A 117 5.41 11.42 -20.53
N THR A 118 6.75 11.38 -20.54
CA THR A 118 7.51 10.99 -21.73
C THR A 118 8.53 9.94 -21.36
N PHE A 119 8.79 9.03 -22.26
CA PHE A 119 9.97 8.18 -22.19
C PHE A 119 11.16 9.03 -22.67
N SER A 120 11.71 9.87 -21.80
CA SER A 120 12.66 10.93 -22.15
C SER A 120 13.87 10.45 -22.97
N ASP A 121 14.27 9.20 -22.76
CA ASP A 121 15.38 8.57 -23.50
C ASP A 121 14.98 8.10 -24.90
N VAL A 122 13.69 7.89 -25.15
CA VAL A 122 13.17 7.34 -26.41
C VAL A 122 12.52 8.42 -27.28
N THR A 123 11.65 9.25 -26.74
CA THR A 123 10.82 10.16 -27.54
C THR A 123 11.36 11.57 -27.62
N LYS A 124 12.17 12.04 -26.64
CA LYS A 124 12.63 13.44 -26.51
C LYS A 124 11.48 14.46 -26.59
N GLU A 125 10.26 14.02 -26.37
CA GLU A 125 9.08 14.88 -26.36
C GLU A 125 9.14 15.80 -25.14
N LYS A 126 8.83 17.09 -25.32
CA LYS A 126 8.71 18.03 -24.22
C LYS A 126 7.24 18.26 -23.93
N VAL A 127 6.83 17.93 -22.72
CA VAL A 127 5.48 18.19 -22.22
C VAL A 127 5.46 19.52 -21.48
N GLY A 128 4.55 20.41 -21.85
CA GLY A 128 4.40 21.69 -21.15
C GLY A 128 3.90 21.53 -19.73
N GLY A 129 4.11 22.52 -18.89
CA GLY A 129 3.52 22.56 -17.55
C GLY A 129 2.00 22.70 -17.57
N GLY A 130 1.33 22.26 -16.50
CA GLY A 130 -0.13 22.29 -16.45
C GLY A 130 -0.70 22.13 -15.03
N VAL A 131 -2.04 22.09 -14.93
CA VAL A 131 -2.76 21.96 -13.67
C VAL A 131 -3.71 20.76 -13.73
N ASP A 132 -3.50 19.78 -12.86
CA ASP A 132 -4.41 18.67 -12.63
C ASP A 132 -5.47 19.05 -11.58
N LEU A 133 -6.62 18.40 -11.70
CA LEU A 133 -7.66 18.42 -10.68
C LEU A 133 -7.88 16.99 -10.18
N ASN A 134 -7.65 16.77 -8.88
CA ASN A 134 -7.94 15.52 -8.19
C ASN A 134 -9.10 15.73 -7.21
N VAL A 135 -10.02 14.77 -7.14
CA VAL A 135 -11.08 14.71 -6.13
C VAL A 135 -11.14 13.29 -5.59
N GLY A 136 -11.20 13.16 -4.29
CA GLY A 136 -11.18 11.86 -3.65
C GLY A 136 -11.67 11.86 -2.22
N ILE A 137 -11.61 10.67 -1.63
CA ILE A 137 -11.89 10.44 -0.23
C ILE A 137 -10.92 9.39 0.30
N ASP A 138 -10.28 9.72 1.40
CA ASP A 138 -9.53 8.77 2.22
C ASP A 138 -10.39 8.36 3.41
N ALA A 139 -10.31 7.10 3.78
CA ALA A 139 -11.02 6.55 4.92
C ALA A 139 -10.09 5.70 5.76
N ARG A 140 -10.24 5.76 7.07
CA ARG A 140 -9.61 4.82 7.99
C ARG A 140 -10.63 4.31 9.00
N TYR A 141 -10.55 3.01 9.28
CA TYR A 141 -11.40 2.33 10.25
C TYR A 141 -10.55 1.73 11.35
N HIS A 142 -10.83 2.11 12.60
CA HIS A 142 -10.08 1.67 13.77
C HIS A 142 -10.42 0.22 14.12
N VAL A 143 -9.52 -0.72 13.78
CA VAL A 143 -9.73 -2.16 13.93
C VAL A 143 -9.43 -2.63 15.35
N TYR A 144 -8.21 -2.38 15.83
CA TYR A 144 -7.68 -2.92 17.08
C TYR A 144 -6.44 -2.16 17.55
N SER A 145 -6.30 -1.88 18.86
CA SER A 145 -5.14 -1.19 19.41
C SER A 145 -4.82 0.08 18.60
N ASN A 146 -3.73 0.11 17.87
CA ASN A 146 -3.31 1.18 16.97
C ASN A 146 -3.34 0.76 15.49
N LEU A 147 -4.00 -0.35 15.17
CA LEU A 147 -4.17 -0.87 13.80
C LEU A 147 -5.44 -0.32 13.18
N TYR A 148 -5.32 0.20 11.96
CA TYR A 148 -6.41 0.71 11.13
C TYR A 148 -6.46 -0.03 9.80
N LEU A 149 -7.67 -0.25 9.28
CA LEU A 149 -7.91 -0.52 7.87
C LEU A 149 -7.98 0.84 7.15
N LEU A 150 -7.29 0.94 6.04
CA LEU A 150 -7.19 2.14 5.21
C LEU A 150 -7.88 1.90 3.89
N GLY A 151 -8.56 2.90 3.38
CA GLY A 151 -9.12 2.92 2.04
C GLY A 151 -8.97 4.30 1.43
N SER A 152 -8.66 4.36 0.15
CA SER A 152 -8.62 5.60 -0.61
C SER A 152 -9.25 5.37 -1.97
N THR A 153 -9.99 6.34 -2.44
CA THR A 153 -10.44 6.38 -3.84
C THR A 153 -10.41 7.80 -4.34
N SER A 154 -9.86 7.98 -5.53
CA SER A 154 -9.79 9.29 -6.15
C SER A 154 -9.92 9.24 -7.68
N VAL A 155 -10.25 10.37 -8.27
CA VAL A 155 -10.22 10.59 -9.72
C VAL A 155 -9.40 11.84 -9.99
N THR A 156 -8.43 11.72 -10.88
CA THR A 156 -7.60 12.82 -11.36
C THR A 156 -7.95 13.14 -12.81
N ARG A 157 -8.26 14.40 -13.09
CA ARG A 157 -8.33 14.94 -14.44
C ARG A 157 -7.00 15.59 -14.75
N LEU A 158 -6.25 15.01 -15.69
CA LEU A 158 -4.96 15.52 -16.13
C LEU A 158 -5.06 16.86 -16.85
N ASP A 159 -4.00 17.64 -16.77
CA ASP A 159 -3.82 18.85 -17.55
C ASP A 159 -3.78 18.54 -19.07
N ASN A 160 -3.94 19.56 -19.91
CA ASN A 160 -3.99 19.35 -21.35
C ASN A 160 -2.63 18.92 -21.94
N ASN A 161 -1.52 19.40 -21.40
CA ASN A 161 -0.20 19.07 -21.94
C ASN A 161 0.15 17.62 -21.60
N ALA A 162 -0.06 17.17 -20.36
CA ALA A 162 0.12 15.80 -19.96
C ALA A 162 -0.79 14.84 -20.75
N TYR A 163 -2.08 15.16 -20.89
CA TYR A 163 -3.05 14.34 -21.64
C TYR A 163 -2.67 14.16 -23.12
N HIS A 164 -2.06 15.15 -23.77
CA HIS A 164 -1.66 15.04 -25.17
C HIS A 164 -0.25 14.45 -25.38
N SER A 165 0.40 14.01 -24.32
CA SER A 165 1.66 13.28 -24.48
C SER A 165 1.41 11.91 -25.14
N SER A 166 2.39 11.40 -25.85
CA SER A 166 2.26 10.14 -26.61
C SER A 166 2.07 8.89 -25.73
N THR A 167 2.28 9.01 -24.43
CA THR A 167 2.22 7.91 -23.47
C THR A 167 0.92 7.84 -22.65
N VAL A 168 0.08 8.87 -22.75
CA VAL A 168 -1.17 8.96 -21.97
C VAL A 168 -2.38 8.69 -22.88
N GLU A 169 -3.12 7.64 -22.57
CA GLU A 169 -4.31 7.23 -23.33
C GLU A 169 -5.56 7.98 -22.85
N ASP A 170 -5.73 8.10 -21.52
CA ASP A 170 -6.94 8.65 -20.91
C ASP A 170 -6.66 9.91 -20.10
N ARG A 171 -7.59 10.88 -20.21
CA ARG A 171 -7.53 12.14 -19.45
C ARG A 171 -7.92 11.99 -17.99
N TYR A 172 -8.71 10.97 -17.66
CA TYR A 172 -9.19 10.71 -16.32
C TYR A 172 -8.57 9.45 -15.78
N GLN A 173 -7.89 9.59 -14.64
CA GLN A 173 -7.22 8.50 -13.95
C GLN A 173 -7.94 8.22 -12.63
N GLY A 174 -8.36 6.99 -12.43
CA GLY A 174 -8.96 6.51 -11.18
C GLY A 174 -7.93 5.79 -10.33
N GLU A 175 -7.89 6.10 -9.05
CA GLU A 175 -7.09 5.35 -8.07
C GLU A 175 -8.00 4.72 -7.04
N PHE A 176 -7.66 3.51 -6.65
CA PHE A 176 -8.28 2.81 -5.54
C PHE A 176 -7.19 2.11 -4.73
N TYR A 177 -7.21 2.31 -3.43
CA TYR A 177 -6.28 1.69 -2.49
C TYR A 177 -7.04 1.10 -1.30
N ILE A 178 -6.60 -0.06 -0.84
CA ILE A 178 -7.00 -0.66 0.44
C ILE A 178 -5.75 -1.24 1.11
N GLY A 179 -5.64 -1.12 2.42
CA GLY A 179 -4.48 -1.62 3.15
C GLY A 179 -4.62 -1.44 4.65
N PHE A 180 -3.57 -1.75 5.38
CA PHE A 180 -3.51 -1.57 6.82
C PHE A 180 -2.43 -0.56 7.21
N GLY A 181 -2.69 0.16 8.31
CA GLY A 181 -1.73 1.11 8.86
C GLY A 181 -1.71 1.07 10.38
N PHE A 182 -0.57 1.51 10.94
CA PHE A 182 -0.42 1.70 12.37
C PHE A 182 -0.30 3.19 12.66
N PHE A 183 -1.12 3.67 13.60
CA PHE A 183 -1.20 5.07 13.96
C PHE A 183 -0.99 5.23 15.47
N ASN A 184 -0.37 6.32 15.89
CA ASN A 184 -0.13 6.57 17.31
C ASN A 184 -1.10 7.57 17.94
N ASP A 185 -2.08 8.07 17.19
CA ASP A 185 -3.05 9.07 17.63
C ASP A 185 -4.13 8.51 18.58
N LYS A 186 -4.61 7.29 18.32
CA LYS A 186 -5.64 6.64 19.13
C LYS A 186 -5.27 5.17 19.38
N SER A 187 -5.71 4.65 20.53
CA SER A 187 -5.57 3.24 20.87
C SER A 187 -6.89 2.68 21.34
N LYS A 188 -7.34 1.60 20.70
CA LYS A 188 -8.57 0.86 21.06
C LYS A 188 -8.22 -0.30 21.99
N ALA A 189 -8.87 -0.35 23.15
CA ALA A 189 -8.68 -1.46 24.07
C ALA A 189 -9.03 -2.79 23.39
N PRO A 190 -8.22 -3.86 23.55
CA PRO A 190 -8.55 -5.17 23.03
C PRO A 190 -9.86 -5.67 23.65
N LYS A 191 -10.67 -6.41 22.87
CA LYS A 191 -11.77 -7.17 23.44
C LYS A 191 -11.21 -8.14 24.48
N SER A 192 -11.84 -8.21 25.66
CA SER A 192 -11.35 -9.02 26.78
C SER A 192 -11.33 -10.53 26.49
N GLU A 193 -12.18 -10.99 25.57
CA GLU A 193 -12.26 -12.40 25.14
C GLU A 193 -12.49 -12.46 23.63
N LEU A 194 -11.48 -12.95 22.90
CA LEU A 194 -11.60 -13.29 21.49
C LEU A 194 -12.02 -14.76 21.37
N LYS A 195 -12.94 -15.06 20.45
CA LYS A 195 -13.32 -16.45 20.11
C LYS A 195 -12.16 -17.17 19.43
N ASN A 196 -11.33 -16.42 18.72
CA ASN A 196 -10.25 -16.92 17.90
C ASN A 196 -9.02 -17.25 18.72
N LYS A 197 -8.39 -18.37 18.38
CA LYS A 197 -7.18 -18.85 19.05
C LYS A 197 -5.95 -18.60 18.20
N ARG A 198 -4.81 -18.52 18.86
CA ARG A 198 -3.50 -18.53 18.21
C ARG A 198 -3.32 -19.82 17.42
N TYR A 199 -2.61 -19.74 16.30
CA TYR A 199 -2.31 -20.91 15.48
C TYR A 199 -0.88 -20.89 14.98
N PHE A 200 -0.41 -22.06 14.56
CA PHE A 200 0.80 -22.23 13.77
C PHE A 200 0.43 -22.83 12.43
N ARG A 201 1.08 -22.35 11.36
CA ARG A 201 0.91 -22.88 10.00
C ARG A 201 2.27 -23.28 9.45
N ILE A 202 2.35 -24.49 8.94
CA ILE A 202 3.50 -24.97 8.16
C ILE A 202 2.96 -25.25 6.76
N ALA A 203 3.64 -24.75 5.75
CA ALA A 203 3.32 -25.04 4.36
C ALA A 203 4.59 -25.36 3.58
N HIS A 204 4.45 -26.23 2.60
CA HIS A 204 5.49 -26.54 1.62
C HIS A 204 4.89 -26.39 0.23
N GLY A 205 5.63 -25.78 -0.69
CA GLY A 205 5.13 -25.47 -2.01
C GLY A 205 6.23 -25.40 -3.07
N TRP A 206 5.77 -25.30 -4.30
CA TRP A 206 6.60 -25.13 -5.48
C TRP A 206 6.31 -23.77 -6.09
N ALA A 207 7.35 -23.13 -6.61
CA ALA A 207 7.22 -21.90 -7.34
C ALA A 207 6.57 -22.12 -8.71
N THR A 208 5.97 -21.08 -9.25
CA THR A 208 5.42 -21.04 -10.62
C THR A 208 5.72 -19.67 -11.23
N PRO A 209 6.07 -19.59 -12.52
CA PRO A 209 6.19 -18.32 -13.23
C PRO A 209 4.83 -17.69 -13.59
N SER A 210 3.70 -18.40 -13.34
CA SER A 210 2.37 -17.90 -13.67
C SER A 210 1.97 -16.75 -12.74
N ASN A 211 1.32 -15.75 -13.31
CA ASN A 211 0.74 -14.65 -12.54
C ASN A 211 -0.49 -15.12 -11.71
N ILE A 212 -0.89 -14.33 -10.73
CA ILE A 212 -1.97 -14.68 -9.81
C ILE A 212 -3.32 -14.91 -10.54
N GLY A 213 -3.58 -14.19 -11.65
CA GLY A 213 -4.79 -14.35 -12.44
C GLY A 213 -4.87 -15.73 -13.13
N ASP A 214 -3.74 -16.24 -13.58
CA ASP A 214 -3.66 -17.58 -14.16
C ASP A 214 -3.78 -18.67 -13.09
N ILE A 215 -3.17 -18.47 -11.92
CA ILE A 215 -3.31 -19.37 -10.77
C ILE A 215 -4.79 -19.48 -10.36
N MET A 216 -5.51 -18.36 -10.27
CA MET A 216 -6.94 -18.36 -9.92
C MET A 216 -7.82 -19.07 -10.97
N LYS A 217 -7.42 -19.09 -12.23
CA LYS A 217 -8.08 -19.83 -13.31
C LYS A 217 -7.65 -21.29 -13.41
N LEU A 218 -6.79 -21.75 -12.48
CA LEU A 218 -6.18 -23.10 -12.47
C LEU A 218 -5.34 -23.38 -13.73
N ASN A 219 -4.80 -22.34 -14.33
CA ASN A 219 -3.92 -22.41 -15.50
C ASN A 219 -2.49 -22.07 -15.09
N THR A 220 -1.88 -22.95 -14.30
CA THR A 220 -0.53 -22.75 -13.77
C THR A 220 0.51 -23.48 -14.59
N GLU A 221 1.61 -22.80 -14.89
CA GLU A 221 2.79 -23.40 -15.49
C GLU A 221 3.68 -24.00 -14.41
N LYS A 222 4.29 -25.15 -14.69
CA LYS A 222 5.26 -25.75 -13.78
C LYS A 222 6.60 -25.04 -13.93
N ASP A 223 7.20 -24.64 -12.80
CA ASP A 223 8.57 -24.15 -12.78
C ASP A 223 9.54 -25.26 -13.26
N PRO A 224 10.33 -25.03 -14.34
CA PRO A 224 11.23 -26.03 -14.88
C PRO A 224 12.42 -26.39 -13.97
N TYR A 225 12.76 -25.51 -13.03
CA TYR A 225 13.91 -25.66 -12.14
C TYR A 225 13.55 -26.25 -10.78
N ASN A 226 12.27 -26.59 -10.56
CA ASN A 226 11.78 -27.17 -9.32
C ASN A 226 12.11 -26.33 -8.07
N ASN A 227 11.99 -25.01 -8.19
CA ASN A 227 12.15 -24.11 -7.06
C ASN A 227 11.06 -24.38 -6.02
N GLN A 228 11.47 -24.59 -4.77
CA GLN A 228 10.60 -24.98 -3.68
C GLN A 228 10.77 -24.05 -2.49
N MET A 229 9.74 -23.96 -1.65
CA MET A 229 9.78 -23.21 -0.41
C MET A 229 9.07 -23.96 0.72
N THR A 230 9.50 -23.71 1.95
CA THR A 230 8.82 -24.16 3.16
C THR A 230 8.63 -22.97 4.07
N SER A 231 7.42 -22.77 4.54
CA SER A 231 7.06 -21.62 5.39
C SER A 231 6.56 -22.06 6.75
N PHE A 232 6.86 -21.23 7.75
CA PHE A 232 6.34 -21.33 9.10
C PHE A 232 5.77 -19.99 9.54
N PHE A 233 4.49 -19.96 9.92
CA PHE A 233 3.80 -18.76 10.37
C PHE A 233 3.19 -18.97 11.75
N TYR A 234 3.17 -17.90 12.54
CA TYR A 234 2.44 -17.80 13.80
C TYR A 234 1.29 -16.82 13.64
N GLY A 235 0.07 -17.24 13.94
CA GLY A 235 -1.12 -16.36 13.93
C GLY A 235 -1.47 -15.90 15.33
N HIS A 236 -1.39 -14.58 15.55
CA HIS A 236 -1.86 -13.92 16.78
C HIS A 236 -3.19 -13.21 16.49
N PRO A 237 -4.32 -13.61 17.15
CA PRO A 237 -5.62 -13.01 16.88
C PRO A 237 -5.66 -11.56 17.38
N LEU A 238 -6.20 -10.66 16.56
CA LEU A 238 -6.38 -9.24 16.86
C LEU A 238 -7.85 -8.91 17.13
N THR A 239 -8.76 -9.39 16.27
CA THR A 239 -10.21 -9.24 16.43
C THR A 239 -10.94 -10.39 15.73
N ASP A 240 -12.19 -10.66 16.13
CA ASP A 240 -13.08 -11.66 15.55
C ASP A 240 -14.23 -11.04 14.76
N GLU A 241 -14.14 -9.74 14.46
CA GLU A 241 -15.16 -8.97 13.76
C GLU A 241 -14.55 -7.76 13.05
N LEU A 242 -15.05 -7.48 11.86
CA LEU A 242 -14.75 -6.24 11.11
C LEU A 242 -16.04 -5.76 10.44
N PHE A 243 -16.45 -4.49 10.66
CA PHE A 243 -17.71 -3.90 10.16
C PHE A 243 -18.98 -4.67 10.52
N GLY A 244 -19.03 -5.33 11.67
CA GLY A 244 -20.16 -6.21 12.05
C GLY A 244 -20.18 -7.55 11.29
N VAL A 245 -19.19 -7.83 10.44
CA VAL A 245 -19.01 -9.11 9.76
C VAL A 245 -18.07 -9.99 10.58
N PRO A 246 -18.34 -11.30 10.75
CA PRO A 246 -17.47 -12.21 11.48
C PRO A 246 -16.19 -12.52 10.67
N LEU A 247 -15.26 -11.60 10.71
CA LEU A 247 -13.94 -11.70 10.10
C LEU A 247 -12.88 -11.82 11.19
N ASP A 248 -12.17 -12.93 11.15
CA ASP A 248 -11.08 -13.21 12.07
C ASP A 248 -9.80 -12.53 11.58
N ILE A 249 -9.35 -11.48 12.25
CA ILE A 249 -8.13 -10.76 11.88
C ILE A 249 -6.97 -11.20 12.75
N TYR A 250 -5.86 -11.51 12.11
CA TYR A 250 -4.62 -11.98 12.76
C TYR A 250 -3.43 -11.14 12.34
N PHE A 251 -2.51 -10.93 13.25
CA PHE A 251 -1.13 -10.60 12.90
C PHE A 251 -0.36 -11.91 12.69
N THR A 252 0.30 -12.04 11.53
CA THR A 252 0.93 -13.30 11.11
C THR A 252 2.41 -13.08 10.74
N PRO A 253 3.31 -12.99 11.73
CA PRO A 253 4.73 -13.07 11.46
C PRO A 253 5.12 -14.47 11.01
N GLY A 254 6.11 -14.57 10.12
CA GLY A 254 6.54 -15.86 9.60
C GLY A 254 7.93 -15.83 8.97
N ILE A 255 8.39 -17.02 8.65
CA ILE A 255 9.66 -17.26 7.95
C ILE A 255 9.36 -18.19 6.79
N VAL A 256 9.90 -17.87 5.61
CA VAL A 256 9.85 -18.70 4.42
C VAL A 256 11.29 -19.07 4.04
N HIS A 257 11.56 -20.35 3.97
CA HIS A 257 12.83 -20.87 3.49
C HIS A 257 12.67 -21.31 2.04
N HIS A 258 13.38 -20.65 1.14
CA HIS A 258 13.47 -21.01 -0.27
C HIS A 258 14.64 -21.99 -0.43
N TRP A 259 14.35 -23.18 -0.93
CA TRP A 259 15.35 -24.22 -1.11
C TRP A 259 16.26 -23.92 -2.29
N SER A 260 17.50 -24.37 -2.20
CA SER A 260 18.42 -24.31 -3.34
C SER A 260 17.91 -25.17 -4.50
N SER A 261 18.15 -24.71 -5.71
CA SER A 261 17.88 -25.42 -6.97
C SER A 261 19.07 -25.27 -7.93
N ASP A 262 18.92 -25.70 -9.16
CA ASP A 262 19.96 -25.57 -10.19
C ASP A 262 20.23 -24.09 -10.57
N VAL A 263 19.31 -23.18 -10.25
CA VAL A 263 19.35 -21.76 -10.68
C VAL A 263 19.41 -20.77 -9.52
N GLN A 264 19.21 -21.22 -8.28
CA GLN A 264 19.27 -20.34 -7.11
C GLN A 264 19.89 -21.01 -5.91
N SER A 265 20.58 -20.23 -5.07
CA SER A 265 21.00 -20.64 -3.73
C SER A 265 19.83 -20.61 -2.75
N ALA A 266 19.92 -21.32 -1.65
CA ALA A 266 18.92 -21.22 -0.58
C ALA A 266 18.89 -19.80 -0.01
N SER A 267 17.67 -19.31 0.26
CA SER A 267 17.45 -17.99 0.86
C SER A 267 16.36 -18.05 1.93
N THR A 268 16.34 -17.03 2.79
CA THR A 268 15.36 -16.91 3.86
C THR A 268 14.61 -15.58 3.74
N GLU A 269 13.29 -15.68 3.80
CA GLU A 269 12.40 -14.53 3.76
C GLU A 269 11.68 -14.39 5.09
N TYR A 270 11.68 -13.20 5.65
CA TYR A 270 11.00 -12.83 6.89
C TYR A 270 9.75 -12.05 6.55
N VAL A 271 8.61 -12.50 7.04
CA VAL A 271 7.29 -11.95 6.71
C VAL A 271 6.65 -11.34 7.94
N ALA A 272 5.99 -10.19 7.75
CA ALA A 272 5.05 -9.61 8.71
C ALA A 272 3.79 -9.20 7.96
N ALA A 273 2.65 -9.84 8.25
CA ALA A 273 1.40 -9.61 7.54
C ALA A 273 0.19 -9.55 8.47
N ILE A 274 -0.86 -8.90 8.01
CA ILE A 274 -2.21 -8.96 8.58
C ILE A 274 -3.02 -9.93 7.74
N LYS A 275 -3.64 -10.91 8.40
CA LYS A 275 -4.44 -11.95 7.74
C LYS A 275 -5.87 -11.90 8.21
N ALA A 276 -6.80 -11.82 7.25
CA ALA A 276 -8.23 -11.88 7.48
C ALA A 276 -8.75 -13.25 7.05
N TYR A 277 -9.55 -13.88 7.89
CA TYR A 277 -10.25 -15.12 7.57
C TYR A 277 -11.76 -14.92 7.67
N TYR A 278 -12.47 -15.48 6.68
CA TYR A 278 -13.90 -15.69 6.75
C TYR A 278 -14.20 -17.18 6.84
N THR A 279 -15.01 -17.59 7.85
CA THR A 279 -15.33 -18.98 8.10
C THR A 279 -16.70 -19.34 7.51
N PHE A 280 -16.72 -20.40 6.72
CA PHE A 280 -17.92 -21.03 6.17
C PHE A 280 -18.21 -22.32 6.93
N ASN A 281 -19.50 -22.58 7.21
CA ASN A 281 -19.93 -23.74 8.00
C ASN A 281 -20.69 -24.79 7.17
N TRP A 282 -20.62 -24.71 5.85
CA TRP A 282 -21.29 -25.65 4.95
C TRP A 282 -20.42 -25.95 3.71
N PRO A 283 -20.34 -27.20 3.22
CA PRO A 283 -20.86 -28.47 3.76
C PRO A 283 -20.11 -29.01 4.98
N THR A 284 -18.93 -28.54 5.24
CA THR A 284 -18.10 -28.73 6.42
C THR A 284 -17.53 -27.38 6.84
N GLN A 285 -16.90 -27.27 7.98
CA GLN A 285 -16.23 -26.03 8.36
C GLN A 285 -14.95 -25.84 7.54
N TRP A 286 -14.90 -24.75 6.80
CA TRP A 286 -13.72 -24.29 6.07
C TRP A 286 -13.61 -22.77 6.14
N ARG A 287 -12.44 -22.26 5.92
CA ARG A 287 -12.22 -20.83 5.91
C ARG A 287 -11.36 -20.40 4.73
N PHE A 288 -11.71 -19.25 4.18
CA PHE A 288 -10.90 -18.56 3.19
C PHE A 288 -10.13 -17.45 3.89
N GLY A 289 -8.83 -17.36 3.62
CA GLY A 289 -7.95 -16.35 4.20
C GLY A 289 -7.23 -15.55 3.14
N VAL A 290 -7.12 -14.25 3.39
CA VAL A 290 -6.29 -13.32 2.62
C VAL A 290 -5.33 -12.63 3.58
N ALA A 291 -4.05 -12.61 3.26
CA ALA A 291 -3.06 -11.86 4.02
C ALA A 291 -2.34 -10.85 3.12
N GLU A 292 -2.08 -9.69 3.67
CA GLU A 292 -1.28 -8.63 3.07
C GLU A 292 -0.24 -8.14 4.08
N GLY A 293 0.96 -7.85 3.59
CA GLY A 293 2.03 -7.39 4.46
C GLY A 293 3.31 -7.09 3.70
N MET A 294 4.40 -7.13 4.42
CA MET A 294 5.74 -6.95 3.88
C MET A 294 6.61 -8.16 4.18
N SER A 295 7.52 -8.44 3.28
CA SER A 295 8.57 -9.41 3.51
C SER A 295 9.94 -8.85 3.17
N PHE A 296 10.94 -9.36 3.85
CA PHE A 296 12.36 -9.10 3.58
C PHE A 296 13.06 -10.42 3.29
N ILE A 297 13.64 -10.52 2.10
CA ILE A 297 14.39 -11.69 1.66
C ILE A 297 15.90 -11.39 1.65
N ASP A 298 16.72 -12.31 2.14
CA ASP A 298 18.18 -12.15 2.21
C ASP A 298 18.85 -12.26 0.82
N SER A 299 18.26 -13.02 -0.09
CA SER A 299 18.72 -13.17 -1.47
C SER A 299 17.52 -13.35 -2.40
N ILE A 300 17.43 -12.53 -3.43
CA ILE A 300 16.33 -12.53 -4.38
C ILE A 300 16.21 -13.90 -5.07
N THR A 301 15.00 -14.42 -5.20
CA THR A 301 14.75 -15.68 -5.89
C THR A 301 14.97 -15.56 -7.40
N TYR A 302 15.27 -16.66 -8.07
CA TYR A 302 15.48 -16.68 -9.52
C TYR A 302 14.27 -16.18 -10.31
N ILE A 303 13.08 -16.55 -9.90
CA ILE A 303 11.84 -16.12 -10.58
C ILE A 303 11.65 -14.61 -10.48
N GLU A 304 11.80 -14.05 -9.28
CA GLU A 304 11.68 -12.61 -9.05
C GLU A 304 12.75 -11.84 -9.82
N GLN A 305 14.01 -12.27 -9.74
CA GLN A 305 15.10 -11.65 -10.48
C GLN A 305 14.83 -11.66 -11.99
N THR A 306 14.40 -12.81 -12.55
CA THR A 306 14.11 -12.95 -13.98
C THR A 306 12.95 -12.03 -14.41
N GLU A 307 11.90 -11.92 -13.59
CA GLU A 307 10.77 -11.04 -13.86
C GLU A 307 11.18 -9.57 -13.85
N MET A 308 11.97 -9.15 -12.85
CA MET A 308 12.48 -7.79 -12.75
C MET A 308 13.43 -7.45 -13.91
N ASP A 309 14.35 -8.37 -14.24
CA ASP A 309 15.27 -8.20 -15.37
C ASP A 309 14.51 -8.07 -16.70
N SER A 310 13.44 -8.83 -16.90
CA SER A 310 12.61 -8.77 -18.11
C SER A 310 11.91 -7.41 -18.30
N LYS A 311 11.65 -6.73 -17.19
CA LYS A 311 11.03 -5.40 -17.15
C LYS A 311 12.04 -4.25 -17.08
N GLY A 312 13.34 -4.55 -16.97
CA GLY A 312 14.39 -3.57 -16.78
C GLY A 312 14.42 -2.93 -15.38
N TYR A 313 13.85 -3.61 -14.38
CA TYR A 313 13.82 -3.14 -13.00
C TYR A 313 14.92 -3.78 -12.15
N ASN A 314 15.33 -3.10 -11.10
CA ASN A 314 16.16 -3.69 -10.05
C ASN A 314 15.27 -4.44 -9.08
N ALA A 315 15.60 -5.70 -8.80
CA ALA A 315 14.91 -6.46 -7.78
C ALA A 315 15.19 -5.90 -6.38
N SER A 316 14.18 -5.89 -5.52
CA SER A 316 14.25 -5.41 -4.13
C SER A 316 14.24 -6.56 -3.15
N ASN A 317 15.03 -6.44 -2.07
CA ASN A 317 14.95 -7.38 -0.95
C ASN A 317 13.70 -7.15 -0.08
N LEU A 318 13.09 -5.97 -0.16
CA LEU A 318 11.82 -5.67 0.50
C LEU A 318 10.69 -5.83 -0.51
N LEU A 319 9.79 -6.78 -0.25
CA LEU A 319 8.72 -7.18 -1.14
C LEU A 319 7.35 -6.94 -0.50
N ASN A 320 6.34 -6.73 -1.32
CA ASN A 320 4.96 -6.83 -0.88
C ASN A 320 4.59 -8.31 -0.74
N TYR A 321 4.03 -8.69 0.41
CA TYR A 321 3.60 -10.06 0.70
C TYR A 321 2.09 -10.18 0.55
N LEU A 322 1.65 -11.11 -0.31
CA LEU A 322 0.24 -11.44 -0.51
C LEU A 322 0.06 -12.97 -0.42
N ASP A 323 -0.88 -13.44 0.42
CA ASP A 323 -1.17 -14.86 0.61
C ASP A 323 -2.67 -15.12 0.59
N PHE A 324 -3.08 -16.12 -0.19
CA PHE A 324 -4.45 -16.65 -0.21
C PHE A 324 -4.41 -18.08 0.33
N SER A 325 -5.36 -18.41 1.22
CA SER A 325 -5.42 -19.74 1.81
C SER A 325 -6.84 -20.28 1.91
N PHE A 326 -6.95 -21.59 1.76
CA PHE A 326 -8.13 -22.37 2.05
C PHE A 326 -7.79 -23.38 3.15
N ASP A 327 -8.43 -23.25 4.31
CA ASP A 327 -8.24 -24.14 5.44
C ASP A 327 -9.52 -24.98 5.62
N ILE A 328 -9.39 -26.28 5.77
CA ILE A 328 -10.52 -27.21 5.99
C ILE A 328 -10.36 -27.85 7.35
N ASN A 329 -11.43 -27.91 8.13
CA ASN A 329 -11.44 -28.60 9.41
C ASN A 329 -11.51 -30.12 9.20
N VAL A 330 -10.35 -30.77 9.26
CA VAL A 330 -10.25 -32.22 9.08
C VAL A 330 -10.94 -32.98 10.23
N GLY A 331 -10.99 -32.38 11.42
CA GLY A 331 -11.70 -32.97 12.58
C GLY A 331 -13.19 -33.19 12.30
N ASP A 332 -13.84 -32.22 11.68
CA ASP A 332 -15.26 -32.34 11.30
C ASP A 332 -15.49 -33.40 10.23
N LEU A 333 -14.54 -33.58 9.32
CA LEU A 333 -14.62 -34.62 8.29
C LEU A 333 -14.52 -36.03 8.86
N ILE A 334 -13.83 -36.19 9.99
CA ILE A 334 -13.63 -37.48 10.64
C ILE A 334 -14.79 -37.78 11.62
N ASN A 335 -15.26 -36.77 12.35
CA ASN A 335 -16.30 -36.93 13.37
C ASN A 335 -17.75 -36.99 12.80
N ASN A 336 -17.97 -36.55 11.59
CA ASN A 336 -19.26 -36.65 10.88
C ASN A 336 -19.53 -38.06 10.27
N ARG A 337 -18.83 -39.10 10.73
CA ARG A 337 -19.05 -40.49 10.28
C ARG A 337 -19.84 -41.36 11.23
N ASP A 338 -20.50 -40.76 12.24
CA ASP A 338 -21.42 -41.48 13.14
C ASP A 338 -22.87 -41.09 12.85
#